data_4704ed6a7af69a88830fd07006eb6842
#
_entry.id   4704ed6a7af69a88830fd07006eb6842
#
_cell.length_a   1.000
_cell.length_b   1.000
_cell.length_c   1.000
_cell.angle_alpha   90.00
_cell.angle_beta   90.00
_cell.angle_gamma   90.00
#
_symmetry.space_group_name_H-M   'P 1'
#
loop_
_entity.id
_entity.type
_entity.pdbx_description
1 polymer ?
#
loop_
_entity_poly.entity_id
_entity_poly.type
_entity_poly.pdbx_seq_one_letter_code
_entity_poly.pdbx_strand_id
1 'polypeptide(L)'
;MAVQIAVANHKGGCGKTTLASHLLWWAAKHKLRAHGVAIDPQGNLIQRIINDPRLQRERVYRSDDWLELTYSPNTAPGGTLNADVVVFDFPPGFDICNIIQPHLWLVPVDGREAVDGLMTALRTMKVAAGGLGVYAVPNMLDGAGRIPVNAVRDALGKVSGIKVWPTSIPDSGTIQRSAEFRAPTWRIPNGAGSAGDEAMKAFCTEVFRLTGLTRRGR
;
A
#
# COMPACT_ATOMS: atom_id res chain seq x y z
N MET A 1 -10.80 0.05 17.52
CA MET A 1 -9.36 0.20 17.20
C MET A 1 -9.24 0.26 15.68
N ALA A 2 -8.44 1.18 15.13
CA ALA A 2 -8.24 1.29 13.68
C ALA A 2 -7.54 0.06 13.12
N VAL A 3 -7.94 -0.37 11.92
CA VAL A 3 -7.17 -1.37 11.17
C VAL A 3 -5.89 -0.72 10.65
N GLN A 4 -4.75 -1.33 10.89
CA GLN A 4 -3.44 -0.85 10.46
C GLN A 4 -2.90 -1.71 9.33
N ILE A 5 -2.57 -1.09 8.21
CA ILE A 5 -2.02 -1.72 7.02
C ILE A 5 -0.69 -1.04 6.70
N ALA A 6 0.37 -1.81 6.51
CA ALA A 6 1.67 -1.27 6.10
C ALA A 6 2.05 -1.77 4.71
N VAL A 7 2.58 -0.88 3.89
CA VAL A 7 3.08 -1.18 2.55
C VAL A 7 4.59 -0.96 2.53
N ALA A 8 5.37 -2.02 2.36
CA ALA A 8 6.83 -1.98 2.40
C ALA A 8 7.44 -2.91 1.36
N ASN A 9 8.61 -2.55 0.84
CA ASN A 9 9.51 -3.43 0.07
C ASN A 9 10.91 -2.84 0.07
N HIS A 10 11.92 -3.70 -0.03
CA HIS A 10 13.32 -3.33 -0.16
C HIS A 10 13.58 -2.49 -1.42
N LYS A 11 12.93 -2.81 -2.53
CA LYS A 11 13.14 -2.19 -3.83
C LYS A 11 12.41 -0.85 -3.96
N GLY A 12 13.11 0.15 -4.53
CA GLY A 12 12.48 1.37 -5.02
C GLY A 12 11.64 1.11 -6.27
N GLY A 13 10.58 1.89 -6.50
CA GLY A 13 9.79 1.81 -7.74
C GLY A 13 8.81 0.63 -7.85
N CYS A 14 8.77 -0.30 -6.90
CA CYS A 14 7.89 -1.48 -6.94
C CYS A 14 6.40 -1.19 -6.69
N GLY A 15 6.00 0.07 -6.51
CA GLY A 15 4.59 0.48 -6.40
C GLY A 15 4.05 0.64 -4.98
N LYS A 16 4.88 0.74 -3.93
CA LYS A 16 4.45 0.94 -2.53
C LYS A 16 3.46 2.09 -2.38
N THR A 17 3.88 3.31 -2.71
CA THR A 17 3.05 4.52 -2.63
C THR A 17 1.79 4.43 -3.50
N THR A 18 1.87 3.70 -4.62
CA THR A 18 0.71 3.45 -5.50
C THR A 18 -0.35 2.63 -4.79
N LEU A 19 0.04 1.52 -4.16
CA LEU A 19 -0.89 0.69 -3.38
C LEU A 19 -1.44 1.44 -2.17
N ALA A 20 -0.58 2.10 -1.40
CA ALA A 20 -0.97 2.88 -0.23
C ALA A 20 -2.00 3.97 -0.59
N SER A 21 -1.74 4.77 -1.62
CA SER A 21 -2.66 5.84 -2.05
C SER A 21 -4.00 5.30 -2.53
N HIS A 22 -4.04 4.18 -3.27
CA HIS A 22 -5.30 3.60 -3.72
C HIS A 22 -6.13 3.03 -2.57
N LEU A 23 -5.51 2.42 -1.56
CA LEU A 23 -6.21 1.97 -0.34
C LEU A 23 -6.84 3.15 0.41
N LEU A 24 -6.11 4.26 0.54
CA LEU A 24 -6.61 5.47 1.18
C LEU A 24 -7.78 6.09 0.41
N TRP A 25 -7.66 6.25 -0.91
CA TRP A 25 -8.75 6.74 -1.75
C TRP A 25 -9.95 5.80 -1.76
N TRP A 26 -9.72 4.48 -1.67
CA TRP A 26 -10.79 3.49 -1.56
C TRP A 26 -11.55 3.62 -0.25
N ALA A 27 -10.84 3.80 0.86
CA ALA A 27 -11.45 4.07 2.16
C ALA A 27 -12.30 5.33 2.13
N ALA A 28 -11.77 6.45 1.66
CA ALA A 28 -12.49 7.72 1.53
C ALA A 28 -13.73 7.59 0.64
N LYS A 29 -13.63 6.89 -0.51
CA LYS A 29 -14.77 6.58 -1.39
C LYS A 29 -15.90 5.86 -0.66
N HIS A 30 -15.56 5.00 0.29
CA HIS A 30 -16.52 4.24 1.12
C HIS A 30 -16.88 4.93 2.44
N LYS A 31 -16.50 6.22 2.60
CA LYS A 31 -16.77 7.04 3.79
C LYS A 31 -16.22 6.43 5.08
N LEU A 32 -15.07 5.76 4.99
CA LEU A 32 -14.28 5.36 6.14
C LEU A 32 -13.23 6.44 6.43
N ARG A 33 -13.06 6.79 7.70
CA ARG A 33 -12.00 7.71 8.11
C ARG A 33 -10.65 7.04 7.86
N ALA A 34 -9.94 7.50 6.85
CA ALA A 34 -8.65 7.00 6.45
C ALA A 34 -7.53 7.94 6.91
N HIS A 35 -6.47 7.37 7.44
CA HIS A 35 -5.27 8.11 7.79
C HIS A 35 -4.05 7.49 7.12
N GLY A 36 -3.39 8.25 6.26
CA GLY A 36 -2.14 7.86 5.63
C GLY A 36 -0.95 8.36 6.43
N VAL A 37 0.04 7.49 6.65
CA VAL A 37 1.29 7.85 7.31
C VAL A 37 2.45 7.68 6.33
N ALA A 38 3.05 8.79 5.91
CA ALA A 38 4.24 8.79 5.08
C ALA A 38 5.47 8.59 5.94
N ILE A 39 5.95 7.35 6.04
CA ILE A 39 7.20 6.99 6.71
C ILE A 39 8.42 7.26 5.79
N ASP A 40 8.21 7.18 4.48
CA ASP A 40 9.23 7.51 3.48
C ASP A 40 9.67 8.98 3.62
N PRO A 41 10.98 9.25 3.87
CA PRO A 41 11.52 10.61 3.92
C PRO A 41 11.26 11.45 2.68
N GLN A 42 11.04 10.83 1.52
CA GLN A 42 10.67 11.52 0.29
C GLN A 42 9.25 12.11 0.34
N GLY A 43 8.39 11.61 1.25
CA GLY A 43 7.02 12.08 1.41
C GLY A 43 6.13 11.88 0.17
N ASN A 44 6.47 10.90 -0.66
CA ASN A 44 5.78 10.63 -1.93
C ASN A 44 4.27 10.44 -1.76
N LEU A 45 3.82 9.86 -0.65
CA LEU A 45 2.39 9.69 -0.37
C LEU A 45 1.66 11.03 -0.23
N ILE A 46 2.25 11.99 0.49
CA ILE A 46 1.69 13.34 0.66
C ILE A 46 1.67 14.09 -0.66
N GLN A 47 2.78 14.07 -1.38
CA GLN A 47 2.88 14.72 -2.69
C GLN A 47 1.86 14.14 -3.68
N ARG A 48 1.64 12.83 -3.63
CA ARG A 48 0.69 12.12 -4.51
C ARG A 48 -0.76 12.46 -4.23
N ILE A 49 -1.13 12.70 -2.98
CA ILE A 49 -2.53 12.92 -2.59
C ILE A 49 -2.86 14.41 -2.43
N ILE A 50 -1.99 15.18 -1.78
CA ILE A 50 -2.24 16.57 -1.40
C ILE A 50 -1.55 17.57 -2.34
N ASN A 51 -0.43 17.18 -2.95
CA ASN A 51 0.41 18.09 -3.74
C ASN A 51 1.01 19.28 -2.95
N ASP A 52 1.32 19.10 -1.69
CA ASP A 52 2.05 20.09 -0.91
C ASP A 52 3.55 19.74 -0.88
N PRO A 53 4.45 20.52 -1.49
CA PRO A 53 5.88 20.28 -1.46
C PRO A 53 6.51 20.62 -0.10
N ARG A 54 5.79 21.32 0.78
CA ARG A 54 6.28 21.75 2.10
C ARG A 54 5.99 20.70 3.13
N LEU A 55 6.80 19.64 3.16
CA LEU A 55 6.67 18.57 4.14
C LEU A 55 7.08 19.06 5.53
N GLN A 56 6.17 18.96 6.47
CA GLN A 56 6.42 19.28 7.88
C GLN A 56 6.16 18.05 8.73
N ARG A 57 7.14 17.66 9.54
CA ARG A 57 7.03 16.51 10.42
C ARG A 57 5.82 16.66 11.36
N GLU A 58 5.07 15.58 11.51
CA GLU A 58 3.88 15.48 12.37
C GLU A 58 2.72 16.42 12.01
N ARG A 59 2.85 17.22 10.95
CA ARG A 59 1.72 17.98 10.44
C ARG A 59 0.68 17.05 9.85
N VAL A 60 -0.59 17.31 10.19
CA VAL A 60 -1.73 16.65 9.57
C VAL A 60 -2.15 17.42 8.33
N TYR A 61 -2.18 16.73 7.20
CA TYR A 61 -2.66 17.20 5.91
C TYR A 61 -4.02 16.62 5.66
N ARG A 62 -5.01 17.44 5.31
CA ARG A 62 -6.37 16.98 5.02
C ARG A 62 -6.65 17.06 3.53
N SER A 63 -7.06 15.94 2.93
CA SER A 63 -7.48 15.87 1.52
C SER A 63 -8.97 16.15 1.37
N ASP A 64 -9.79 15.54 2.23
CA ASP A 64 -11.23 15.70 2.30
C ASP A 64 -11.74 15.30 3.71
N ASP A 65 -13.05 15.20 3.89
CA ASP A 65 -13.66 14.86 5.18
C ASP A 65 -13.33 13.44 5.68
N TRP A 66 -12.80 12.59 4.80
CA TRP A 66 -12.57 11.17 5.06
C TRP A 66 -11.09 10.76 4.99
N LEU A 67 -10.21 11.65 4.53
CA LEU A 67 -8.80 11.34 4.30
C LEU A 67 -7.87 12.40 4.87
N GLU A 68 -7.10 11.97 5.85
CA GLU A 68 -6.01 12.73 6.45
C GLU A 68 -4.66 12.00 6.23
N LEU A 69 -3.58 12.76 6.26
CA LEU A 69 -2.22 12.24 6.11
C LEU A 69 -1.29 12.89 7.13
N THR A 70 -0.28 12.15 7.58
CA THR A 70 0.80 12.66 8.41
C THR A 70 2.15 12.31 7.80
N TYR A 71 3.07 13.26 7.80
CA TYR A 71 4.46 13.04 7.45
C TYR A 71 5.26 12.70 8.70
N SER A 72 5.76 11.46 8.79
CA SER A 72 6.48 10.94 9.95
C SER A 72 7.73 10.14 9.51
N PRO A 73 8.75 10.84 8.96
CA PRO A 73 9.90 10.20 8.34
C PRO A 73 10.67 9.32 9.33
N ASN A 74 10.85 8.05 8.95
CA ASN A 74 11.59 7.03 9.70
C ASN A 74 11.09 6.78 11.14
N THR A 75 9.88 7.22 11.48
CA THR A 75 9.32 7.03 12.83
C THR A 75 7.85 6.66 12.78
N ALA A 76 7.36 5.98 13.83
CA ALA A 76 5.93 5.86 14.04
C ALA A 76 5.34 7.24 14.40
N PRO A 77 4.12 7.58 13.96
CA PRO A 77 3.46 8.81 14.39
C PRO A 77 3.19 8.77 15.89
N GLY A 78 3.31 9.92 16.53
CA GLY A 78 2.92 10.08 17.93
C GLY A 78 1.40 10.08 18.10
N GLY A 79 0.90 9.55 19.22
CA GLY A 79 -0.50 9.63 19.61
C GLY A 79 -1.44 8.63 18.94
N THR A 80 -2.72 8.76 19.25
CA THR A 80 -3.79 7.91 18.71
C THR A 80 -4.41 8.58 17.48
N LEU A 81 -4.38 7.89 16.35
CA LEU A 81 -5.03 8.36 15.12
C LEU A 81 -6.53 8.04 15.15
N ASN A 82 -7.36 9.07 15.00
CA ASN A 82 -8.82 8.91 14.95
C ASN A 82 -9.27 8.47 13.56
N ALA A 83 -9.06 7.20 13.24
CA ALA A 83 -9.34 6.62 11.94
C ALA A 83 -10.00 5.23 12.06
N ASP A 84 -10.68 4.81 11.00
CA ASP A 84 -11.16 3.44 10.83
C ASP A 84 -10.06 2.57 10.21
N VAL A 85 -9.24 3.16 9.34
CA VAL A 85 -8.06 2.53 8.74
C VAL A 85 -6.86 3.47 8.74
N VAL A 86 -5.69 2.93 9.07
CA VAL A 86 -4.39 3.61 8.96
C VAL A 86 -3.54 2.86 7.94
N VAL A 87 -3.00 3.57 6.95
CA VAL A 87 -2.10 3.00 5.94
C VAL A 87 -0.73 3.66 6.06
N PHE A 88 0.29 2.84 6.29
CA PHE A 88 1.68 3.27 6.38
C PHE A 88 2.39 3.02 5.05
N ASP A 89 3.00 4.05 4.48
CA ASP A 89 3.85 3.98 3.27
C ASP A 89 5.33 4.06 3.69
N PHE A 90 6.04 2.95 3.52
CA PHE A 90 7.44 2.80 3.94
C PHE A 90 8.42 3.17 2.82
N PRO A 91 9.62 3.68 3.18
CA PRO A 91 10.70 3.86 2.22
C PRO A 91 11.20 2.53 1.65
N PRO A 92 12.07 2.54 0.63
CA PRO A 92 12.83 1.36 0.25
C PRO A 92 13.70 0.87 1.42
N GLY A 93 13.76 -0.46 1.59
CA GLY A 93 14.44 -1.10 2.72
C GLY A 93 13.47 -1.64 3.76
N PHE A 94 14.00 -2.42 4.70
CA PHE A 94 13.22 -3.03 5.77
C PHE A 94 13.75 -2.69 7.17
N ASP A 95 14.81 -1.89 7.26
CA ASP A 95 15.51 -1.61 8.50
C ASP A 95 14.62 -0.97 9.56
N ILE A 96 13.62 -0.21 9.10
CA ILE A 96 12.68 0.50 9.98
C ILE A 96 11.30 -0.18 10.08
N CYS A 97 11.10 -1.38 9.54
CA CYS A 97 9.81 -2.06 9.63
C CYS A 97 9.45 -2.49 11.06
N ASN A 98 10.40 -2.49 11.98
CA ASN A 98 10.19 -2.81 13.39
C ASN A 98 9.56 -1.67 14.23
N ILE A 99 9.42 -0.47 13.67
CA ILE A 99 8.83 0.67 14.37
C ILE A 99 7.33 0.55 14.61
N ILE A 100 6.64 -0.31 13.86
CA ILE A 100 5.21 -0.59 14.02
C ILE A 100 4.92 -2.09 14.00
N GLN A 101 3.73 -2.45 14.47
CA GLN A 101 3.18 -3.80 14.37
C GLN A 101 1.77 -3.70 13.76
N PRO A 102 1.64 -3.60 12.42
CA PRO A 102 0.35 -3.49 11.78
C PRO A 102 -0.41 -4.81 11.78
N HIS A 103 -1.71 -4.76 11.51
CA HIS A 103 -2.53 -5.95 11.33
C HIS A 103 -2.20 -6.70 10.02
N LEU A 104 -1.75 -5.96 9.01
CA LEU A 104 -1.47 -6.47 7.67
C LEU A 104 -0.24 -5.78 7.06
N TRP A 105 0.71 -6.59 6.60
CA TRP A 105 1.77 -6.15 5.71
C TRP A 105 1.44 -6.50 4.27
N LEU A 106 1.56 -5.54 3.39
CA LEU A 106 1.47 -5.70 1.94
C LEU A 106 2.84 -5.40 1.33
N VAL A 107 3.38 -6.36 0.62
CA VAL A 107 4.71 -6.26 0.00
C VAL A 107 4.57 -6.40 -1.50
N PRO A 108 4.52 -5.27 -2.26
CA PRO A 108 4.46 -5.33 -3.72
C PRO A 108 5.74 -5.96 -4.27
N VAL A 109 5.61 -6.96 -5.14
CA VAL A 109 6.71 -7.73 -5.72
C VAL A 109 6.69 -7.62 -7.23
N ASP A 110 7.70 -6.99 -7.82
CA ASP A 110 7.82 -6.72 -9.26
C ASP A 110 8.91 -7.54 -9.96
N GLY A 111 9.45 -8.56 -9.31
CA GLY A 111 10.49 -9.43 -9.84
C GLY A 111 11.27 -10.20 -8.78
N ARG A 112 12.34 -10.91 -9.21
CA ARG A 112 13.14 -11.77 -8.31
C ARG A 112 13.85 -11.00 -7.21
N GLU A 113 14.46 -9.86 -7.52
CA GLU A 113 15.12 -9.02 -6.51
C GLU A 113 14.21 -8.66 -5.33
N ALA A 114 12.94 -8.41 -5.63
CA ALA A 114 11.95 -8.11 -4.60
C ALA A 114 11.62 -9.34 -3.74
N VAL A 115 11.73 -10.56 -4.30
CA VAL A 115 11.55 -11.83 -3.56
C VAL A 115 12.76 -12.09 -2.64
N ASP A 116 13.97 -11.90 -3.13
CA ASP A 116 15.18 -12.19 -2.36
C ASP A 116 15.30 -11.28 -1.11
N GLY A 117 14.97 -9.99 -1.26
CA GLY A 117 14.92 -9.05 -0.15
C GLY A 117 13.87 -9.39 0.91
N LEU A 118 12.77 -10.02 0.51
CA LEU A 118 11.65 -10.34 1.37
C LEU A 118 11.99 -11.36 2.47
N MET A 119 12.87 -12.32 2.18
CA MET A 119 13.35 -13.31 3.18
C MET A 119 14.04 -12.65 4.38
N THR A 120 14.82 -11.61 4.11
CA THR A 120 15.51 -10.84 5.15
C THR A 120 14.50 -9.99 5.95
N ALA A 121 13.51 -9.42 5.25
CA ALA A 121 12.50 -8.57 5.82
C ALA A 121 11.56 -9.26 6.81
N LEU A 122 11.23 -10.52 6.59
CA LEU A 122 10.31 -11.26 7.46
C LEU A 122 10.74 -11.28 8.93
N ARG A 123 12.04 -11.21 9.18
CA ARG A 123 12.58 -11.16 10.56
C ARG A 123 12.25 -9.85 11.27
N THR A 124 12.05 -8.77 10.53
CA THR A 124 11.77 -7.42 11.05
C THR A 124 10.30 -7.05 11.01
N MET A 125 9.52 -7.69 10.13
CA MET A 125 8.08 -7.45 9.98
C MET A 125 7.26 -8.16 11.07
N LYS A 126 7.06 -7.49 12.18
CA LYS A 126 6.16 -7.98 13.23
C LYS A 126 4.71 -7.63 12.90
N VAL A 127 3.80 -8.52 13.29
CA VAL A 127 2.35 -8.36 13.09
C VAL A 127 1.69 -8.19 14.46
N ALA A 128 0.67 -7.34 14.54
CA ALA A 128 -0.13 -7.15 15.75
C ALA A 128 -0.81 -8.46 16.19
N ALA A 129 -1.09 -8.62 17.46
CA ALA A 129 -1.84 -9.75 17.97
C ALA A 129 -3.20 -9.85 17.24
N GLY A 130 -3.52 -11.04 16.71
CA GLY A 130 -4.71 -11.26 15.89
C GLY A 130 -4.62 -10.68 14.47
N GLY A 131 -3.46 -10.20 14.04
CA GLY A 131 -3.25 -9.68 12.69
C GLY A 131 -3.24 -10.75 11.60
N LEU A 132 -3.35 -10.31 10.36
CA LEU A 132 -3.52 -11.16 9.18
C LEU A 132 -2.20 -11.72 8.64
N GLY A 133 -1.07 -11.08 8.97
CA GLY A 133 0.27 -11.51 8.54
C GLY A 133 0.86 -10.68 7.40
N VAL A 134 1.78 -11.29 6.65
CA VAL A 134 2.51 -10.69 5.54
C VAL A 134 2.00 -11.27 4.22
N TYR A 135 1.62 -10.39 3.30
CA TYR A 135 1.16 -10.74 1.96
C TYR A 135 2.07 -10.15 0.90
N ALA A 136 2.67 -11.00 0.09
CA ALA A 136 3.35 -10.59 -1.13
C ALA A 136 2.32 -10.34 -2.23
N VAL A 137 2.33 -9.14 -2.80
CA VAL A 137 1.41 -8.70 -3.85
C VAL A 137 2.16 -8.67 -5.18
N PRO A 138 1.92 -9.64 -6.10
CA PRO A 138 2.48 -9.59 -7.44
C PRO A 138 2.08 -8.28 -8.14
N ASN A 139 3.04 -7.45 -8.50
CA ASN A 139 2.79 -6.10 -9.00
C ASN A 139 3.67 -5.80 -10.20
N MET A 140 3.13 -5.11 -11.20
CA MET A 140 3.84 -4.69 -12.41
C MET A 140 4.50 -5.86 -13.15
N LEU A 141 3.87 -7.04 -13.14
CA LEU A 141 4.31 -8.24 -13.84
C LEU A 141 3.60 -8.36 -15.19
N ASP A 142 4.03 -9.32 -16.01
CA ASP A 142 3.46 -9.63 -17.33
C ASP A 142 3.58 -8.51 -18.40
N GLY A 143 4.53 -7.57 -18.22
CA GLY A 143 4.93 -6.61 -19.26
C GLY A 143 6.05 -7.16 -20.16
N ALA A 144 6.28 -6.53 -21.31
CA ALA A 144 7.39 -6.88 -22.20
C ALA A 144 8.73 -6.83 -21.46
N GLY A 145 9.46 -7.94 -21.46
CA GLY A 145 10.74 -8.08 -20.74
C GLY A 145 10.62 -8.32 -19.24
N ARG A 146 9.43 -8.54 -18.70
CA ARG A 146 9.20 -8.81 -17.28
C ARG A 146 9.10 -10.29 -16.98
N ILE A 147 9.29 -10.64 -15.70
CA ILE A 147 9.21 -12.03 -15.25
C ILE A 147 7.73 -12.44 -15.19
N PRO A 148 7.39 -13.64 -15.69
CA PRO A 148 6.02 -14.15 -15.61
C PRO A 148 5.53 -14.25 -14.16
N VAL A 149 4.28 -13.88 -13.92
CA VAL A 149 3.61 -13.94 -12.58
C VAL A 149 3.78 -15.31 -11.92
N ASN A 150 3.66 -16.39 -12.68
CA ASN A 150 3.78 -17.74 -12.13
C ASN A 150 5.17 -18.01 -11.56
N ALA A 151 6.24 -17.56 -12.23
CA ALA A 151 7.61 -17.72 -11.72
C ALA A 151 7.83 -16.97 -10.39
N VAL A 152 7.22 -15.79 -10.23
CA VAL A 152 7.25 -15.05 -8.97
C VAL A 152 6.44 -15.76 -7.91
N ARG A 153 5.25 -16.28 -8.24
CA ARG A 153 4.41 -17.05 -7.32
C ARG A 153 5.10 -18.33 -6.83
N ASP A 154 5.76 -19.05 -7.72
CA ASP A 154 6.49 -20.26 -7.38
C ASP A 154 7.67 -19.96 -6.44
N ALA A 155 8.38 -18.86 -6.67
CA ALA A 155 9.45 -18.41 -5.80
C ALA A 155 8.91 -18.02 -4.42
N LEU A 156 7.82 -17.26 -4.36
CA LEU A 156 7.17 -16.81 -3.11
C LEU A 156 6.56 -17.98 -2.33
N GLY A 157 5.99 -18.98 -3.02
CA GLY A 157 5.40 -20.18 -2.39
C GLY A 157 6.41 -21.01 -1.59
N LYS A 158 7.72 -20.83 -1.85
CA LYS A 158 8.81 -21.47 -1.10
C LYS A 158 9.21 -20.70 0.16
N VAL A 159 8.68 -19.51 0.36
CA VAL A 159 9.02 -18.62 1.48
C VAL A 159 8.04 -18.86 2.63
N SER A 160 8.54 -19.43 3.73
CA SER A 160 7.73 -19.65 4.93
C SER A 160 7.32 -18.32 5.57
N GLY A 161 6.08 -18.26 6.05
CA GLY A 161 5.55 -17.08 6.76
C GLY A 161 4.96 -15.98 5.86
N ILE A 162 4.95 -16.18 4.53
CA ILE A 162 4.33 -15.26 3.57
C ILE A 162 3.11 -15.91 2.94
N LYS A 163 2.06 -15.11 2.77
CA LYS A 163 0.93 -15.43 1.92
C LYS A 163 1.08 -14.71 0.58
N VAL A 164 0.76 -15.38 -0.51
CA VAL A 164 0.80 -14.76 -1.84
C VAL A 164 -0.58 -14.23 -2.19
N TRP A 165 -0.65 -12.97 -2.61
CA TRP A 165 -1.91 -12.36 -3.07
C TRP A 165 -2.46 -13.12 -4.27
N PRO A 166 -3.76 -13.44 -4.31
CA PRO A 166 -4.32 -14.34 -5.33
C PRO A 166 -4.30 -13.75 -6.75
N THR A 167 -4.35 -12.43 -6.87
CA THR A 167 -4.34 -11.72 -8.15
C THR A 167 -3.05 -10.91 -8.32
N SER A 168 -2.72 -10.57 -9.56
CA SER A 168 -1.62 -9.65 -9.87
C SER A 168 -2.15 -8.28 -10.24
N ILE A 169 -1.37 -7.25 -9.97
CA ILE A 169 -1.61 -5.90 -10.45
C ILE A 169 -0.76 -5.71 -11.71
N PRO A 170 -1.36 -5.45 -12.88
CA PRO A 170 -0.63 -5.37 -14.13
C PRO A 170 0.24 -4.11 -14.20
N ASP A 171 1.27 -4.14 -15.04
CA ASP A 171 1.93 -2.92 -15.51
C ASP A 171 0.98 -2.19 -16.47
N SER A 172 0.40 -1.10 -16.03
CA SER A 172 -0.68 -0.41 -16.71
C SER A 172 -0.46 1.09 -16.78
N GLY A 173 -0.55 1.64 -17.99
CA GLY A 173 -0.51 3.07 -18.21
C GLY A 173 -1.58 3.84 -17.43
N THR A 174 -2.73 3.23 -17.14
CA THR A 174 -3.76 3.82 -16.27
C THR A 174 -3.27 3.97 -14.84
N ILE A 175 -2.60 2.95 -14.29
CA ILE A 175 -2.04 3.01 -12.94
C ILE A 175 -0.90 4.04 -12.89
N GLN A 176 -0.04 4.10 -13.91
CA GLN A 176 1.03 5.10 -14.00
C GLN A 176 0.47 6.52 -14.06
N ARG A 177 -0.52 6.78 -14.94
CA ARG A 177 -1.19 8.09 -15.02
C ARG A 177 -1.90 8.50 -13.74
N SER A 178 -2.35 7.57 -12.91
CA SER A 178 -2.94 7.92 -11.61
C SER A 178 -1.98 8.73 -10.72
N ALA A 179 -0.67 8.57 -10.90
CA ALA A 179 0.34 9.37 -10.21
C ALA A 179 0.39 10.81 -10.75
N GLU A 180 0.37 10.98 -12.07
CA GLU A 180 0.40 12.27 -12.75
C GLU A 180 -0.85 13.10 -12.41
N PHE A 181 -2.02 12.46 -12.48
CA PHE A 181 -3.31 13.08 -12.15
C PHE A 181 -3.56 13.23 -10.64
N ARG A 182 -2.73 12.62 -9.78
CA ARG A 182 -2.92 12.58 -8.32
C ARG A 182 -4.32 12.16 -7.91
N ALA A 183 -4.82 11.16 -8.59
CA ALA A 183 -6.18 10.66 -8.43
C ALA A 183 -6.20 9.13 -8.60
N PRO A 184 -7.17 8.45 -8.01
CA PRO A 184 -7.32 7.01 -8.21
C PRO A 184 -7.70 6.68 -9.66
N THR A 185 -7.38 5.47 -10.09
CA THR A 185 -7.61 4.98 -11.46
C THR A 185 -9.04 5.20 -11.95
N TRP A 186 -10.03 5.09 -11.07
CA TRP A 186 -11.45 5.29 -11.38
C TRP A 186 -11.89 6.76 -11.52
N ARG A 187 -11.01 7.73 -11.28
CA ARG A 187 -11.30 9.18 -11.40
C ARG A 187 -10.49 9.88 -12.48
N ILE A 188 -9.50 9.20 -13.09
CA ILE A 188 -8.71 9.82 -14.17
C ILE A 188 -9.39 9.66 -15.53
N PRO A 189 -9.12 10.54 -16.51
CA PRO A 189 -9.67 10.42 -17.86
C PRO A 189 -9.34 9.05 -18.49
N ASN A 190 -10.34 8.39 -19.04
CA ASN A 190 -10.25 7.04 -19.64
C ASN A 190 -9.66 5.97 -18.69
N GLY A 191 -9.77 6.20 -17.38
CA GLY A 191 -9.27 5.26 -16.36
C GLY A 191 -10.31 4.23 -15.98
N ALA A 192 -11.54 4.68 -15.72
CA ALA A 192 -12.63 3.82 -15.27
C ALA A 192 -12.92 2.67 -16.25
N GLY A 193 -12.98 1.44 -15.72
CA GLY A 193 -13.21 0.22 -16.52
C GLY A 193 -12.00 -0.29 -17.30
N SER A 194 -10.83 0.36 -17.21
CA SER A 194 -9.59 -0.20 -17.77
C SER A 194 -9.10 -1.40 -16.95
N ALA A 195 -8.29 -2.27 -17.54
CA ALA A 195 -7.71 -3.43 -16.85
C ALA A 195 -6.94 -3.02 -15.57
N GLY A 196 -6.22 -1.89 -15.60
CA GLY A 196 -5.53 -1.36 -14.43
C GLY A 196 -6.49 -0.87 -13.34
N ASP A 197 -7.62 -0.28 -13.72
CA ASP A 197 -8.66 0.17 -12.80
C ASP A 197 -9.37 -1.02 -12.14
N GLU A 198 -9.76 -2.01 -12.93
CA GLU A 198 -10.41 -3.22 -12.40
C GLU A 198 -9.50 -4.00 -11.47
N ALA A 199 -8.21 -4.17 -11.83
CA ALA A 199 -7.24 -4.83 -10.96
C ALA A 199 -7.05 -4.07 -9.63
N MET A 200 -6.97 -2.74 -9.67
CA MET A 200 -6.80 -1.93 -8.48
C MET A 200 -8.03 -1.93 -7.57
N LYS A 201 -9.23 -1.88 -8.16
CA LYS A 201 -10.49 -2.02 -7.40
C LYS A 201 -10.62 -3.39 -6.76
N ALA A 202 -10.30 -4.47 -7.50
CA ALA A 202 -10.31 -5.83 -6.97
C ALA A 202 -9.33 -5.99 -5.81
N PHE A 203 -8.11 -5.45 -5.96
CA PHE A 203 -7.12 -5.41 -4.89
C PHE A 203 -7.64 -4.70 -3.64
N CYS A 204 -8.13 -3.47 -3.76
CA CYS A 204 -8.64 -2.70 -2.64
C CYS A 204 -9.84 -3.40 -1.96
N THR A 205 -10.77 -3.93 -2.75
CA THR A 205 -11.94 -4.67 -2.26
C THR A 205 -11.52 -5.87 -1.42
N GLU A 206 -10.57 -6.65 -1.91
CA GLU A 206 -10.10 -7.85 -1.20
C GLU A 206 -9.32 -7.50 0.08
N VAL A 207 -8.49 -6.44 0.07
CA VAL A 207 -7.83 -5.95 1.30
C VAL A 207 -8.89 -5.58 2.34
N PHE A 208 -9.94 -4.89 1.95
CA PHE A 208 -11.00 -4.46 2.87
C PHE A 208 -11.84 -5.62 3.37
N ARG A 209 -12.10 -6.62 2.51
CA ARG A 209 -12.76 -7.87 2.92
C ARG A 209 -11.94 -8.63 3.96
N LEU A 210 -10.63 -8.79 3.74
CA LEU A 210 -9.73 -9.49 4.66
C LEU A 210 -9.59 -8.77 6.00
N THR A 211 -9.59 -7.45 5.98
CA THR A 211 -9.43 -6.62 7.19
C THR A 211 -10.75 -6.34 7.92
N GLY A 212 -11.88 -6.83 7.40
CA GLY A 212 -13.20 -6.55 7.98
C GLY A 212 -13.67 -5.10 7.83
N LEU A 213 -13.05 -4.33 6.94
CA LEU A 213 -13.41 -2.94 6.61
C LEU A 213 -14.60 -2.84 5.63
N THR A 214 -15.32 -3.93 5.36
CA THR A 214 -16.57 -3.88 4.61
C THR A 214 -17.57 -3.02 5.36
N ARG A 215 -18.37 -2.23 4.62
CA ARG A 215 -19.39 -1.33 5.18
C ARG A 215 -20.04 -1.95 6.43
N ARG A 216 -19.79 -1.39 7.59
CA ARG A 216 -20.75 -1.53 8.70
C ARG A 216 -21.99 -0.82 8.22
N GLY A 217 -23.01 -1.57 7.84
CA GLY A 217 -24.31 -1.02 7.49
C GLY A 217 -24.76 -0.11 8.64
N ARG A 218 -24.91 1.17 8.34
CA ARG A 218 -25.69 2.08 9.16
C ARG A 218 -27.13 2.01 8.71
#